data_109214132eefdae7291d65db270c1a0f
#
_entry.id   109214132eefdae7291d65db270c1a0f
#
_cell.length_a   1.000
_cell.length_b   1.000
_cell.length_c   1.000
_cell.angle_alpha   90.00
_cell.angle_beta   90.00
_cell.angle_gamma   90.00
#
_symmetry.space_group_name_H-M   'P 1'
#
loop_
_entity.id
_entity.type
_entity.pdbx_description
1 polymer ?
#
loop_
_entity_poly.entity_id
_entity_poly.type
_entity_poly.pdbx_seq_one_letter_code
_entity_poly.pdbx_strand_id
1 'polypeptide(L)'
;MLDLGEQQITSTQDQVFVSCKSCGYRQNIKAWELADPLRIICNGPDCGDTYSIKEGIKNAITSDNDFMAWCFVSDTIISGHDTIVIGTVKEIKLKIPIRNAKKVFILQTAPLEADSHSRIYLEHKIILPDILLIISSGDSVTSGKPCDINWVVYADVKSDSEEAWREYLQRAKESIINGNYQGAIIEAEIAVEVTLATVLWDLLTRKKKLSDDVVDWILSKVQAASDRAKKVMELAIGKKISDINPGVYKSWVKLVAQKRNRIVHRGEPATKEEAIDAIGAAFEIIWLLLELADKEPVGSRNRDKR
;
A
#
# COMPACT_ATOMS: atom_id res chain seq x y z
N MET A 1 34.25 -8.89 -0.18
CA MET A 1 33.13 -8.65 -1.10
C MET A 1 31.97 -9.41 -0.50
N LEU A 2 30.99 -8.70 0.11
CA LEU A 2 29.82 -9.37 0.68
C LEU A 2 29.03 -9.97 -0.48
N ASP A 3 28.82 -11.28 -0.44
CA ASP A 3 27.98 -11.98 -1.41
C ASP A 3 26.54 -11.50 -1.18
N LEU A 4 26.05 -10.71 -2.11
CA LEU A 4 24.71 -10.14 -2.03
C LEU A 4 23.66 -11.15 -2.45
N GLY A 5 23.87 -12.47 -2.32
CA GLY A 5 22.91 -13.52 -2.67
C GLY A 5 21.80 -13.13 -3.66
N GLU A 6 21.00 -14.00 -4.15
CA GLU A 6 19.83 -13.66 -4.98
C GLU A 6 18.71 -13.02 -4.13
N GLN A 7 18.87 -11.75 -3.78
CA GLN A 7 17.78 -11.00 -3.14
C GLN A 7 16.74 -10.63 -4.19
N GLN A 8 15.48 -10.93 -3.88
CA GLN A 8 14.32 -10.50 -4.67
C GLN A 8 13.76 -9.23 -4.07
N ILE A 9 13.48 -8.24 -4.91
CA ILE A 9 12.88 -6.97 -4.52
C ILE A 9 11.55 -6.82 -5.27
N THR A 10 10.47 -6.70 -4.51
CA THR A 10 9.13 -6.47 -5.04
C THR A 10 8.62 -5.12 -4.56
N SER A 11 8.46 -4.15 -5.48
CA SER A 11 7.79 -2.89 -5.15
C SER A 11 6.29 -3.13 -5.01
N THR A 12 5.70 -2.60 -3.96
CA THR A 12 4.25 -2.65 -3.69
C THR A 12 3.59 -1.30 -3.85
N GLN A 13 4.37 -0.24 -4.12
CA GLN A 13 3.87 1.15 -4.23
C GLN A 13 2.76 1.31 -5.25
N ASP A 14 2.92 0.63 -6.38
CA ASP A 14 2.03 0.73 -7.53
C ASP A 14 1.10 -0.49 -7.65
N GLN A 15 1.01 -1.30 -6.62
CA GLN A 15 0.29 -2.55 -6.66
C GLN A 15 -0.74 -2.61 -5.54
N VAL A 16 -1.89 -3.18 -5.83
CA VAL A 16 -2.93 -3.45 -4.87
C VAL A 16 -3.05 -4.95 -4.67
N PHE A 17 -2.81 -5.40 -3.45
CA PHE A 17 -3.02 -6.79 -3.09
C PHE A 17 -4.51 -7.03 -2.83
N VAL A 18 -5.08 -7.95 -3.56
CA VAL A 18 -6.49 -8.31 -3.48
C VAL A 18 -6.65 -9.81 -3.31
N SER A 19 -7.75 -10.23 -2.70
CA SER A 19 -8.11 -11.64 -2.55
C SER A 19 -9.51 -11.88 -3.06
N CYS A 20 -9.69 -12.94 -3.82
CA CYS A 20 -10.99 -13.37 -4.27
C CYS A 20 -11.80 -13.95 -3.11
N LYS A 21 -13.05 -13.53 -2.97
CA LYS A 21 -13.94 -14.03 -1.93
C LYS A 21 -14.31 -15.50 -2.10
N SER A 22 -14.46 -15.94 -3.35
CA SER A 22 -14.97 -17.27 -3.68
C SER A 22 -13.93 -18.38 -3.53
N CYS A 23 -12.67 -18.13 -3.93
CA CYS A 23 -11.62 -19.16 -3.87
C CYS A 23 -10.43 -18.79 -2.99
N GLY A 24 -10.41 -17.59 -2.41
CA GLY A 24 -9.29 -17.10 -1.60
C GLY A 24 -8.01 -16.78 -2.40
N TYR A 25 -8.04 -16.93 -3.72
CA TYR A 25 -6.87 -16.65 -4.56
C TYR A 25 -6.42 -15.20 -4.40
N ARG A 26 -5.13 -15.03 -4.18
CA ARG A 26 -4.50 -13.75 -3.95
C ARG A 26 -3.79 -13.31 -5.21
N GLN A 27 -4.06 -12.10 -5.63
CA GLN A 27 -3.40 -11.52 -6.79
C GLN A 27 -2.93 -10.12 -6.48
N ASN A 28 -1.84 -9.76 -7.13
CA ASN A 28 -1.24 -8.47 -7.06
C ASN A 28 -1.59 -7.73 -8.35
N ILE A 29 -2.26 -6.61 -8.23
CA ILE A 29 -2.80 -5.89 -9.36
C ILE A 29 -2.14 -4.53 -9.41
N LYS A 30 -1.59 -4.19 -10.56
CA LYS A 30 -1.23 -2.82 -10.84
C LYS A 30 -2.50 -2.06 -11.15
N ALA A 31 -2.93 -1.19 -10.24
CA ALA A 31 -4.22 -0.53 -10.31
C ALA A 31 -4.44 0.23 -11.63
N TRP A 32 -3.39 0.84 -12.20
CA TRP A 32 -3.46 1.56 -13.48
C TRP A 32 -3.50 0.67 -14.74
N GLU A 33 -3.22 -0.61 -14.62
CA GLU A 33 -3.35 -1.56 -15.73
C GLU A 33 -4.78 -2.11 -15.87
N LEU A 34 -5.65 -1.77 -14.91
CA LEU A 34 -7.04 -2.18 -14.94
C LEU A 34 -7.85 -1.31 -15.89
N ALA A 35 -8.44 -1.92 -16.90
CA ALA A 35 -9.39 -1.25 -17.78
C ALA A 35 -10.66 -0.80 -17.01
N ASP A 36 -11.02 -1.52 -15.95
CA ASP A 36 -12.15 -1.22 -15.07
C ASP A 36 -11.83 -1.61 -13.63
N PRO A 37 -11.52 -0.65 -12.72
CA PRO A 37 -11.22 -0.93 -11.33
C PRO A 37 -12.41 -1.49 -10.54
N LEU A 38 -13.63 -1.37 -11.07
CA LEU A 38 -14.84 -1.92 -10.47
C LEU A 38 -15.04 -3.40 -10.84
N ARG A 39 -14.22 -3.94 -11.76
CA ARG A 39 -14.40 -5.29 -12.29
C ARG A 39 -13.07 -6.01 -12.49
N ILE A 40 -12.60 -6.63 -11.44
CA ILE A 40 -11.41 -7.48 -11.45
C ILE A 40 -11.84 -8.94 -11.67
N ILE A 41 -11.19 -9.62 -12.59
CA ILE A 41 -11.39 -11.06 -12.83
C ILE A 41 -10.38 -11.84 -11.96
N CYS A 42 -10.85 -12.83 -11.25
CA CYS A 42 -10.00 -13.72 -10.48
C CYS A 42 -9.16 -14.62 -11.40
N ASN A 43 -7.84 -14.57 -11.22
CA ASN A 43 -6.89 -15.41 -11.95
C ASN A 43 -6.62 -16.74 -11.23
N GLY A 44 -7.38 -17.06 -10.18
CA GLY A 44 -7.28 -18.34 -9.48
C GLY A 44 -7.71 -19.51 -10.37
N PRO A 45 -7.07 -20.68 -10.22
CA PRO A 45 -7.43 -21.87 -10.97
C PRO A 45 -8.93 -22.15 -10.85
N ASP A 46 -9.60 -22.34 -11.99
CA ASP A 46 -11.01 -22.72 -12.09
C ASP A 46 -12.03 -21.75 -11.43
N CYS A 47 -11.63 -20.51 -11.11
CA CYS A 47 -12.52 -19.56 -10.43
C CYS A 47 -13.23 -18.63 -11.41
N GLY A 48 -12.52 -17.71 -12.06
CA GLY A 48 -13.09 -16.74 -13.01
C GLY A 48 -14.08 -15.74 -12.42
N ASP A 49 -14.28 -15.70 -11.11
CA ASP A 49 -15.17 -14.77 -10.43
C ASP A 49 -14.76 -13.32 -10.62
N THR A 50 -15.74 -12.43 -10.57
CA THR A 50 -15.54 -10.99 -10.76
C THR A 50 -15.84 -10.23 -9.47
N TYR A 51 -14.93 -9.32 -9.07
CA TYR A 51 -15.07 -8.49 -7.88
C TYR A 51 -14.39 -7.12 -8.10
N SER A 52 -14.73 -6.14 -7.28
CA SER A 52 -14.09 -4.81 -7.32
C SER A 52 -12.77 -4.77 -6.54
N ILE A 53 -11.94 -3.75 -6.78
CA ILE A 53 -10.75 -3.47 -5.97
C ILE A 53 -11.14 -3.41 -4.48
N LYS A 54 -12.21 -2.69 -4.14
CA LYS A 54 -12.69 -2.54 -2.77
C LYS A 54 -13.00 -3.89 -2.12
N GLU A 55 -13.74 -4.76 -2.81
CA GLU A 55 -14.04 -6.11 -2.31
C GLU A 55 -12.77 -6.95 -2.16
N GLY A 56 -11.87 -6.88 -3.14
CA GLY A 56 -10.59 -7.58 -3.10
C GLY A 56 -9.70 -7.14 -1.94
N ILE A 57 -9.59 -5.83 -1.68
CA ILE A 57 -8.87 -5.28 -0.53
C ILE A 57 -9.50 -5.76 0.78
N LYS A 58 -10.83 -5.66 0.90
CA LYS A 58 -11.57 -6.12 2.08
C LYS A 58 -11.26 -7.59 2.38
N ASN A 59 -11.34 -8.44 1.37
CA ASN A 59 -11.06 -9.87 1.53
C ASN A 59 -9.59 -10.15 1.89
N ALA A 60 -8.64 -9.38 1.34
CA ALA A 60 -7.21 -9.52 1.66
C ALA A 60 -6.90 -9.17 3.12
N ILE A 61 -7.50 -8.09 3.64
CA ILE A 61 -7.25 -7.60 5.01
C ILE A 61 -8.00 -8.41 6.07
N THR A 62 -9.19 -8.93 5.74
CA THR A 62 -10.00 -9.74 6.67
C THR A 62 -9.56 -11.20 6.73
N SER A 63 -8.74 -11.67 5.79
CA SER A 63 -8.11 -12.98 5.90
C SER A 63 -7.12 -12.95 7.07
N ASP A 64 -7.19 -13.94 7.99
CA ASP A 64 -6.34 -14.08 9.19
C ASP A 64 -4.84 -14.30 8.89
N ASN A 65 -4.33 -13.69 7.84
CA ASN A 65 -2.96 -13.88 7.39
C ASN A 65 -2.16 -12.60 7.58
N ASP A 66 -1.36 -12.57 8.65
CA ASP A 66 -0.42 -11.48 8.96
C ASP A 66 0.46 -11.08 7.77
N PHE A 67 0.88 -12.04 6.94
CA PHE A 67 1.66 -11.78 5.73
C PHE A 67 0.99 -10.78 4.79
N MET A 68 -0.32 -10.96 4.53
CA MET A 68 -1.07 -10.07 3.62
C MET A 68 -1.26 -8.67 4.20
N ALA A 69 -1.40 -8.56 5.52
CA ALA A 69 -1.49 -7.26 6.18
C ALA A 69 -0.18 -6.46 5.98
N TRP A 70 0.98 -7.10 6.12
CA TRP A 70 2.27 -6.45 5.91
C TRP A 70 2.55 -6.13 4.44
N CYS A 71 2.16 -6.99 3.49
CA CYS A 71 2.19 -6.67 2.06
C CYS A 71 1.35 -5.42 1.76
N PHE A 72 0.20 -5.29 2.42
CA PHE A 72 -0.71 -4.17 2.19
C PHE A 72 -0.16 -2.83 2.69
N VAL A 73 0.62 -2.83 3.80
CA VAL A 73 1.14 -1.59 4.42
C VAL A 73 2.57 -1.22 4.04
N SER A 74 3.27 -2.03 3.27
CA SER A 74 4.67 -1.80 2.90
C SER A 74 4.79 -1.29 1.48
N ASP A 75 5.78 -0.45 1.21
CA ASP A 75 6.13 0.00 -0.14
C ASP A 75 6.90 -1.05 -0.91
N THR A 76 7.68 -1.85 -0.18
CA THR A 76 8.63 -2.80 -0.75
C THR A 76 8.75 -4.04 0.12
N ILE A 77 8.90 -5.16 -0.54
CA ILE A 77 9.22 -6.44 0.06
C ILE A 77 10.59 -6.85 -0.45
N ILE A 78 11.52 -7.10 0.47
CA ILE A 78 12.86 -7.60 0.16
C ILE A 78 12.96 -8.99 0.77
N SER A 79 13.32 -9.98 -0.02
CA SER A 79 13.48 -11.35 0.47
C SER A 79 14.79 -11.95 -0.01
N GLY A 80 15.28 -12.94 0.71
CA GLY A 80 16.47 -13.68 0.35
C GLY A 80 16.59 -15.00 1.10
N HIS A 81 17.60 -15.73 0.70
CA HIS A 81 18.00 -16.99 1.31
C HIS A 81 19.45 -16.89 1.76
N ASP A 82 19.76 -17.38 2.96
CA ASP A 82 21.10 -17.35 3.51
C ASP A 82 21.34 -18.57 4.39
N THR A 83 22.62 -18.93 4.56
CA THR A 83 23.06 -19.89 5.57
C THR A 83 23.68 -19.14 6.73
N ILE A 84 23.22 -19.43 7.94
CA ILE A 84 23.77 -18.88 9.19
C ILE A 84 24.43 -19.99 9.99
N VAL A 85 25.41 -19.65 10.84
CA VAL A 85 25.99 -20.56 11.83
C VAL A 85 25.31 -20.28 13.16
N ILE A 86 24.71 -21.31 13.78
CA ILE A 86 23.96 -21.15 15.02
C ILE A 86 24.93 -20.76 16.16
N GLY A 87 24.52 -19.76 16.94
CA GLY A 87 25.38 -19.14 17.96
C GLY A 87 26.16 -17.92 17.45
N THR A 88 25.92 -17.47 16.23
CA THR A 88 26.59 -16.30 15.66
C THR A 88 25.58 -15.20 15.21
N VAL A 89 26.15 -14.07 14.81
CA VAL A 89 25.39 -12.97 14.17
C VAL A 89 25.75 -12.93 12.69
N LYS A 90 24.76 -12.99 11.84
CA LYS A 90 24.91 -12.80 10.39
C LYS A 90 24.49 -11.39 10.03
N GLU A 91 25.37 -10.67 9.35
CA GLU A 91 25.05 -9.40 8.72
C GLU A 91 24.65 -9.63 7.25
N ILE A 92 23.50 -9.13 6.87
CA ILE A 92 23.00 -9.16 5.49
C ILE A 92 22.83 -7.73 5.02
N LYS A 93 23.54 -7.35 3.96
CA LYS A 93 23.36 -6.06 3.33
C LYS A 93 22.21 -6.13 2.33
N LEU A 94 21.19 -5.29 2.54
CA LEU A 94 20.05 -5.17 1.63
C LEU A 94 20.49 -4.46 0.34
N LYS A 95 19.96 -4.90 -0.81
CA LYS A 95 20.28 -4.31 -2.13
C LYS A 95 19.78 -2.87 -2.30
N ILE A 96 18.79 -2.49 -1.52
CA ILE A 96 18.21 -1.14 -1.55
C ILE A 96 18.15 -0.55 -0.15
N PRO A 97 18.41 0.76 0.01
CA PRO A 97 18.24 1.42 1.29
C PRO A 97 16.77 1.53 1.66
N ILE A 98 16.44 1.21 2.90
CA ILE A 98 15.09 1.34 3.45
C ILE A 98 15.02 2.54 4.40
N ARG A 99 13.86 3.20 4.43
CA ARG A 99 13.56 4.29 5.37
C ARG A 99 13.06 3.75 6.70
N ASN A 100 12.25 2.71 6.63
CA ASN A 100 11.61 2.11 7.79
C ASN A 100 11.34 0.63 7.52
N ALA A 101 11.60 -0.22 8.50
CA ALA A 101 11.22 -1.63 8.47
C ALA A 101 9.91 -1.82 9.24
N LYS A 102 8.89 -2.32 8.57
CA LYS A 102 7.56 -2.60 9.15
C LYS A 102 7.55 -3.94 9.88
N LYS A 103 8.08 -4.97 9.22
CA LYS A 103 8.13 -6.33 9.73
C LYS A 103 9.29 -7.11 9.11
N VAL A 104 9.82 -8.02 9.87
CA VAL A 104 10.78 -9.02 9.37
C VAL A 104 10.29 -10.40 9.76
N PHE A 105 10.32 -11.32 8.81
CA PHE A 105 10.11 -12.74 9.04
C PHE A 105 11.39 -13.50 8.71
N ILE A 106 11.73 -14.47 9.56
CA ILE A 106 12.84 -15.38 9.34
C ILE A 106 12.29 -16.78 9.53
N LEU A 107 12.46 -17.62 8.53
CA LEU A 107 11.96 -18.99 8.49
C LEU A 107 13.14 -19.92 8.25
N GLN A 108 13.33 -20.89 9.11
CA GLN A 108 14.23 -22.00 8.87
C GLN A 108 13.69 -22.88 7.73
N THR A 109 14.52 -23.20 6.73
CA THR A 109 14.08 -23.91 5.53
C THR A 109 14.31 -25.41 5.57
N ALA A 110 15.26 -25.89 6.36
CA ALA A 110 15.51 -27.31 6.53
C ALA A 110 15.48 -27.67 8.02
N PRO A 111 14.87 -28.81 8.38
CA PRO A 111 15.05 -29.35 9.69
C PRO A 111 16.54 -29.66 9.86
N LEU A 112 17.16 -29.22 10.96
CA LEU A 112 18.45 -29.76 11.35
C LEU A 112 18.28 -31.27 11.55
N GLU A 113 19.25 -32.04 11.10
CA GLU A 113 19.39 -33.45 11.50
C GLU A 113 19.72 -33.52 13.00
N ALA A 114 18.77 -33.14 13.82
CA ALA A 114 18.90 -33.10 15.26
C ALA A 114 17.63 -33.70 15.85
N ASP A 115 17.78 -34.40 16.94
CA ASP A 115 16.70 -34.98 17.71
C ASP A 115 15.55 -33.98 17.90
N SER A 116 14.34 -34.47 17.96
CA SER A 116 13.06 -33.70 18.05
C SER A 116 12.99 -32.68 19.20
N HIS A 117 14.05 -32.48 19.96
CA HIS A 117 14.16 -31.60 21.12
C HIS A 117 15.09 -30.40 20.90
N SER A 118 15.80 -30.34 19.78
CA SER A 118 16.74 -29.23 19.49
C SER A 118 15.98 -27.93 19.18
N ARG A 119 16.30 -26.87 19.92
CA ARG A 119 15.66 -25.55 19.76
C ARG A 119 16.66 -24.57 19.18
N ILE A 120 16.22 -23.87 18.13
CA ILE A 120 16.94 -22.75 17.56
C ILE A 120 16.06 -21.52 17.78
N TYR A 121 16.66 -20.45 18.24
CA TYR A 121 16.03 -19.13 18.37
C TYR A 121 16.67 -18.20 17.38
N LEU A 122 15.83 -17.55 16.57
CA LEU A 122 16.23 -16.57 15.57
C LEU A 122 15.63 -15.22 15.95
N GLU A 123 16.50 -14.25 16.17
CA GLU A 123 16.15 -12.86 16.40
C GLU A 123 16.70 -12.00 15.27
N HIS A 124 16.18 -10.81 15.11
CA HIS A 124 16.64 -9.89 14.08
C HIS A 124 16.72 -8.46 14.60
N LYS A 125 17.59 -7.68 13.95
CA LYS A 125 17.67 -6.24 14.13
C LYS A 125 17.92 -5.59 12.77
N ILE A 126 17.18 -4.53 12.47
CA ILE A 126 17.45 -3.68 11.31
C ILE A 126 18.33 -2.51 11.75
N ILE A 127 19.42 -2.29 11.02
CA ILE A 127 20.26 -1.10 11.13
C ILE A 127 20.10 -0.34 9.82
N LEU A 128 19.42 0.79 9.90
CA LEU A 128 19.16 1.63 8.73
C LEU A 128 20.46 2.21 8.16
N PRO A 129 20.56 2.39 6.84
CA PRO A 129 19.46 2.22 5.90
C PRO A 129 19.36 0.83 5.25
N ASP A 130 20.34 -0.06 5.40
CA ASP A 130 20.46 -1.22 4.50
C ASP A 130 21.04 -2.49 5.16
N ILE A 131 21.04 -2.59 6.49
CA ILE A 131 21.61 -3.75 7.17
C ILE A 131 20.52 -4.50 7.95
N LEU A 132 20.37 -5.80 7.65
CA LEU A 132 19.63 -6.77 8.45
C LEU A 132 20.62 -7.63 9.23
N LEU A 133 20.57 -7.57 10.56
CA LEU A 133 21.29 -8.49 11.44
C LEU A 133 20.35 -9.64 11.81
N ILE A 134 20.82 -10.88 11.65
CA ILE A 134 20.17 -12.08 12.15
C ILE A 134 21.02 -12.67 13.24
N ILE A 135 20.44 -12.77 14.42
CA ILE A 135 21.08 -13.30 15.63
C ILE A 135 20.52 -14.70 15.84
N SER A 136 21.37 -15.66 15.88
CA SER A 136 20.97 -17.05 16.14
C SER A 136 21.53 -17.55 17.45
N SER A 137 20.71 -18.28 18.19
CA SER A 137 21.14 -19.02 19.36
C SER A 137 20.55 -20.43 19.36
N GLY A 138 21.20 -21.35 19.97
CA GLY A 138 20.78 -22.75 20.04
C GLY A 138 21.34 -23.44 21.28
N ASP A 139 20.90 -24.65 21.49
CA ASP A 139 21.45 -25.52 22.55
C ASP A 139 22.84 -26.02 22.18
N SER A 140 23.47 -26.78 23.10
CA SER A 140 24.83 -27.35 22.92
C SER A 140 24.92 -28.32 21.73
N VAL A 141 23.81 -28.88 21.27
CA VAL A 141 23.75 -29.82 20.14
C VAL A 141 23.73 -29.11 18.81
N THR A 142 23.10 -27.94 18.74
CA THR A 142 22.91 -27.17 17.53
C THR A 142 23.94 -26.06 17.34
N SER A 143 24.56 -25.57 18.40
CA SER A 143 25.58 -24.50 18.35
C SER A 143 26.74 -24.87 17.42
N GLY A 144 27.13 -23.92 16.56
CA GLY A 144 28.19 -24.11 15.57
C GLY A 144 27.76 -24.80 14.27
N LYS A 145 26.52 -25.32 14.19
CA LYS A 145 26.02 -25.96 12.96
C LYS A 145 25.47 -24.91 11.97
N PRO A 146 25.61 -25.18 10.66
CA PRO A 146 24.95 -24.35 9.63
C PRO A 146 23.44 -24.56 9.66
N CYS A 147 22.68 -23.48 9.40
CA CYS A 147 21.24 -23.50 9.29
C CYS A 147 20.82 -22.61 8.13
N ASP A 148 20.06 -23.17 7.19
CA ASP A 148 19.53 -22.42 6.06
C ASP A 148 18.25 -21.73 6.45
N ILE A 149 18.16 -20.47 6.08
CA ILE A 149 17.03 -19.59 6.39
C ILE A 149 16.52 -18.86 5.17
N ASN A 150 15.22 -18.68 5.09
CA ASN A 150 14.60 -17.65 4.26
C ASN A 150 14.25 -16.45 5.15
N TRP A 151 14.48 -15.27 4.63
CA TRP A 151 14.11 -14.05 5.32
C TRP A 151 13.32 -13.11 4.40
N VAL A 152 12.41 -12.34 4.99
CA VAL A 152 11.59 -11.36 4.28
C VAL A 152 11.53 -10.09 5.13
N VAL A 153 11.86 -8.96 4.52
CA VAL A 153 11.75 -7.61 5.11
C VAL A 153 10.65 -6.85 4.41
N TYR A 154 9.64 -6.45 5.15
CA TYR A 154 8.60 -5.52 4.73
C TYR A 154 9.03 -4.12 5.12
N ALA A 155 9.20 -3.24 4.16
CA ALA A 155 9.81 -1.95 4.38
C ALA A 155 9.20 -0.83 3.54
N ASP A 156 9.44 0.40 3.97
CA ASP A 156 9.30 1.59 3.13
C ASP A 156 10.67 1.99 2.62
N VAL A 157 10.76 2.28 1.34
CA VAL A 157 11.94 2.84 0.71
C VAL A 157 11.79 4.34 0.56
N LYS A 158 12.91 5.08 0.58
CA LYS A 158 12.90 6.50 0.32
C LYS A 158 12.68 6.71 -1.17
N SER A 159 11.58 7.34 -1.54
CA SER A 159 11.34 7.82 -2.91
C SER A 159 11.48 9.34 -2.95
N ASP A 160 12.32 9.85 -3.86
CA ASP A 160 12.50 11.28 -4.04
C ASP A 160 11.32 11.95 -4.80
N SER A 161 10.37 11.13 -5.30
CA SER A 161 9.23 11.57 -6.10
C SER A 161 7.88 11.02 -5.62
N GLU A 162 7.76 10.71 -4.33
CA GLU A 162 6.52 10.13 -3.80
C GLU A 162 5.39 11.16 -3.86
N GLU A 163 4.32 10.82 -4.54
CA GLU A 163 3.10 11.65 -4.55
C GLU A 163 2.47 11.66 -3.17
N ALA A 164 2.18 12.85 -2.63
CA ALA A 164 1.71 13.02 -1.25
C ALA A 164 0.48 12.16 -0.90
N TRP A 165 -0.42 11.92 -1.85
CA TRP A 165 -1.59 11.07 -1.62
C TRP A 165 -1.23 9.61 -1.27
N ARG A 166 -0.10 9.09 -1.79
CA ARG A 166 0.38 7.74 -1.49
C ARG A 166 0.79 7.64 -0.03
N GLU A 167 1.49 8.65 0.49
CA GLU A 167 1.89 8.71 1.89
C GLU A 167 0.66 8.68 2.81
N TYR A 168 -0.39 9.47 2.51
CA TYR A 168 -1.61 9.46 3.30
C TYR A 168 -2.37 8.13 3.22
N LEU A 169 -2.45 7.50 2.04
CA LEU A 169 -3.03 6.16 1.96
C LEU A 169 -2.21 5.12 2.73
N GLN A 170 -0.89 5.23 2.72
CA GLN A 170 -0.02 4.36 3.50
C GLN A 170 -0.27 4.52 5.00
N ARG A 171 -0.38 5.76 5.49
CA ARG A 171 -0.74 6.04 6.89
C ARG A 171 -2.13 5.50 7.26
N ALA A 172 -3.10 5.61 6.34
CA ALA A 172 -4.43 5.05 6.53
C ALA A 172 -4.38 3.52 6.72
N LYS A 173 -3.61 2.82 5.89
CA LYS A 173 -3.39 1.38 6.02
C LYS A 173 -2.74 0.98 7.35
N GLU A 174 -1.68 1.69 7.74
CA GLU A 174 -1.00 1.49 9.03
C GLU A 174 -1.94 1.71 10.21
N SER A 175 -2.80 2.73 10.12
CA SER A 175 -3.80 3.01 11.15
C SER A 175 -4.78 1.84 11.34
N ILE A 176 -5.14 1.12 10.27
CA ILE A 176 -5.96 -0.12 10.40
C ILE A 176 -5.20 -1.19 11.19
N ILE A 177 -3.94 -1.44 10.85
CA ILE A 177 -3.12 -2.46 11.52
C ILE A 177 -2.96 -2.13 13.01
N ASN A 178 -2.84 -0.85 13.33
CA ASN A 178 -2.69 -0.36 14.70
C ASN A 178 -4.02 -0.21 15.46
N GLY A 179 -5.15 -0.59 14.85
CA GLY A 179 -6.48 -0.48 15.47
C GLY A 179 -7.04 0.94 15.54
N ASN A 180 -6.38 1.93 14.92
CA ASN A 180 -6.84 3.32 14.84
C ASN A 180 -7.75 3.53 13.62
N TYR A 181 -8.96 3.01 13.69
CA TYR A 181 -9.91 3.02 12.55
C TYR A 181 -10.42 4.42 12.21
N GLN A 182 -10.55 5.30 13.19
CA GLN A 182 -10.90 6.71 12.97
C GLN A 182 -9.77 7.42 12.21
N GLY A 183 -8.52 7.25 12.63
CA GLY A 183 -7.34 7.78 11.95
C GLY A 183 -7.26 7.30 10.50
N ALA A 184 -7.52 6.03 10.26
CA ALA A 184 -7.51 5.45 8.90
C ALA A 184 -8.48 6.16 7.96
N ILE A 185 -9.70 6.48 8.41
CA ILE A 185 -10.71 7.18 7.58
C ILE A 185 -10.31 8.63 7.34
N ILE A 186 -9.73 9.29 8.33
CA ILE A 186 -9.26 10.68 8.20
C ILE A 186 -8.12 10.74 7.18
N GLU A 187 -7.11 9.89 7.31
CA GLU A 187 -5.97 9.83 6.39
C GLU A 187 -6.40 9.45 4.95
N ALA A 188 -7.37 8.55 4.81
CA ALA A 188 -7.94 8.20 3.51
C ALA A 188 -8.62 9.39 2.82
N GLU A 189 -9.36 10.24 3.58
CA GLU A 189 -9.95 11.46 3.01
C GLU A 189 -8.89 12.48 2.64
N ILE A 190 -7.84 12.66 3.45
CA ILE A 190 -6.73 13.57 3.13
C ILE A 190 -6.06 13.12 1.82
N ALA A 191 -5.86 11.82 1.60
CA ALA A 191 -5.32 11.30 0.35
C ALA A 191 -6.18 11.72 -0.85
N VAL A 192 -7.51 11.61 -0.75
CA VAL A 192 -8.43 12.04 -1.81
C VAL A 192 -8.39 13.55 -2.00
N GLU A 193 -8.41 14.34 -0.92
CA GLU A 193 -8.35 15.80 -0.98
C GLU A 193 -7.08 16.30 -1.68
N VAL A 194 -5.93 15.71 -1.35
CA VAL A 194 -4.63 16.04 -1.97
C VAL A 194 -4.62 15.66 -3.44
N THR A 195 -5.08 14.44 -3.80
CA THR A 195 -5.18 14.02 -5.20
C THR A 195 -6.08 14.94 -6.00
N LEU A 196 -7.27 15.25 -5.47
CA LEU A 196 -8.23 16.12 -6.11
C LEU A 196 -7.65 17.53 -6.34
N ALA A 197 -6.98 18.09 -5.35
CA ALA A 197 -6.34 19.41 -5.46
C ALA A 197 -5.26 19.40 -6.55
N THR A 198 -4.38 18.38 -6.56
CA THR A 198 -3.31 18.23 -7.55
C THR A 198 -3.87 18.07 -8.97
N VAL A 199 -4.89 17.22 -9.14
CA VAL A 199 -5.53 16.98 -10.44
C VAL A 199 -6.23 18.25 -10.95
N LEU A 200 -6.95 18.96 -10.10
CA LEU A 200 -7.63 20.20 -10.47
C LEU A 200 -6.63 21.29 -10.84
N TRP A 201 -5.55 21.42 -10.07
CA TRP A 201 -4.47 22.35 -10.39
C TRP A 201 -3.93 22.11 -11.80
N ASP A 202 -3.58 20.87 -12.07
CA ASP A 202 -3.03 20.45 -13.36
C ASP A 202 -4.02 20.68 -14.53
N LEU A 203 -5.28 20.34 -14.36
CA LEU A 203 -6.30 20.56 -15.38
C LEU A 203 -6.56 22.05 -15.65
N LEU A 204 -6.58 22.88 -14.60
CA LEU A 204 -6.84 24.32 -14.73
C LEU A 204 -5.62 25.05 -15.34
N THR A 205 -4.41 24.72 -14.93
CA THR A 205 -3.19 25.34 -15.48
C THR A 205 -2.87 24.84 -16.87
N ARG A 206 -2.82 23.52 -17.11
CA ARG A 206 -2.38 22.97 -18.39
C ARG A 206 -3.47 22.98 -19.45
N LYS A 207 -4.70 22.55 -19.13
CA LYS A 207 -5.80 22.47 -20.11
C LYS A 207 -6.53 23.80 -20.28
N LYS A 208 -6.80 24.56 -19.21
CA LYS A 208 -7.49 25.85 -19.27
C LYS A 208 -6.58 27.05 -19.38
N LYS A 209 -5.26 26.87 -19.25
CA LYS A 209 -4.25 27.94 -19.37
C LYS A 209 -4.46 29.08 -18.35
N LEU A 210 -5.00 28.79 -17.17
CA LEU A 210 -5.13 29.74 -16.09
C LEU A 210 -3.77 29.96 -15.41
N SER A 211 -3.53 31.18 -14.92
CA SER A 211 -2.34 31.44 -14.10
C SER A 211 -2.49 30.80 -12.72
N ASP A 212 -1.36 30.53 -12.06
CA ASP A 212 -1.31 29.91 -10.75
C ASP A 212 -2.12 30.69 -9.71
N ASP A 213 -2.02 32.03 -9.70
CA ASP A 213 -2.79 32.90 -8.79
C ASP A 213 -4.30 32.74 -8.95
N VAL A 214 -4.78 32.58 -10.20
CA VAL A 214 -6.20 32.37 -10.48
C VAL A 214 -6.65 30.99 -10.03
N VAL A 215 -5.81 29.96 -10.24
CA VAL A 215 -6.10 28.61 -9.77
C VAL A 215 -6.15 28.54 -8.26
N ASP A 216 -5.18 29.14 -7.57
CA ASP A 216 -5.17 29.28 -6.09
C ASP A 216 -6.41 29.98 -5.59
N TRP A 217 -6.79 31.08 -6.22
CA TRP A 217 -8.01 31.79 -5.87
C TRP A 217 -9.26 30.91 -6.01
N ILE A 218 -9.42 30.18 -7.13
CA ILE A 218 -10.55 29.26 -7.35
C ILE A 218 -10.58 28.19 -6.27
N LEU A 219 -9.46 27.52 -6.02
CA LEU A 219 -9.37 26.43 -5.05
C LEU A 219 -9.59 26.91 -3.61
N SER A 220 -9.18 28.14 -3.27
CA SER A 220 -9.42 28.72 -1.96
C SER A 220 -10.88 29.07 -1.69
N LYS A 221 -11.66 29.35 -2.75
CA LYS A 221 -13.10 29.67 -2.62
C LYS A 221 -13.98 28.45 -2.47
N VAL A 222 -13.51 27.27 -2.86
CA VAL A 222 -14.26 26.01 -2.78
C VAL A 222 -13.53 25.07 -1.82
N GLN A 223 -13.82 25.15 -0.53
CA GLN A 223 -13.08 24.42 0.50
C GLN A 223 -13.45 22.93 0.55
N ALA A 224 -14.75 22.59 0.45
CA ALA A 224 -15.18 21.20 0.56
C ALA A 224 -14.76 20.37 -0.66
N ALA A 225 -14.10 19.23 -0.43
CA ALA A 225 -13.65 18.31 -1.49
C ALA A 225 -14.81 17.86 -2.40
N SER A 226 -15.98 17.56 -1.83
CA SER A 226 -17.18 17.20 -2.61
C SER A 226 -17.69 18.31 -3.51
N ASP A 227 -17.52 19.59 -3.12
CA ASP A 227 -17.86 20.73 -3.95
C ASP A 227 -16.81 21.00 -5.03
N ARG A 228 -15.51 20.78 -4.73
CA ARG A 228 -14.43 20.79 -5.73
C ARG A 228 -14.68 19.75 -6.82
N ALA A 229 -15.02 18.53 -6.41
CA ALA A 229 -15.32 17.41 -7.31
C ALA A 229 -16.54 17.66 -8.22
N LYS A 230 -17.45 18.56 -7.84
CA LYS A 230 -18.58 18.98 -8.65
C LYS A 230 -18.26 20.24 -9.44
N LYS A 231 -18.12 21.36 -8.74
CA LYS A 231 -18.09 22.71 -9.32
C LYS A 231 -16.78 23.01 -10.05
N VAL A 232 -15.64 22.67 -9.42
CA VAL A 232 -14.33 22.98 -10.02
C VAL A 232 -13.99 21.98 -11.12
N MET A 233 -14.38 20.72 -10.96
CA MET A 233 -14.22 19.71 -12.01
C MET A 233 -15.08 20.06 -13.24
N GLU A 234 -16.32 20.50 -13.04
CA GLU A 234 -17.19 20.97 -14.13
C GLU A 234 -16.56 22.17 -14.88
N LEU A 235 -15.93 23.10 -14.14
CA LEU A 235 -15.16 24.19 -14.76
C LEU A 235 -13.96 23.65 -15.55
N ALA A 236 -13.22 22.68 -15.00
CA ALA A 236 -11.99 22.18 -15.61
C ALA A 236 -12.23 21.33 -16.86
N ILE A 237 -13.20 20.42 -16.84
CA ILE A 237 -13.43 19.44 -17.92
C ILE A 237 -14.87 19.42 -18.47
N GLY A 238 -15.76 20.31 -18.01
CA GLY A 238 -17.14 20.39 -18.47
C GLY A 238 -18.08 19.33 -17.89
N LYS A 239 -17.64 18.53 -16.95
CA LYS A 239 -18.43 17.45 -16.31
C LYS A 239 -18.11 17.37 -14.81
N LYS A 240 -19.12 16.99 -14.02
CA LYS A 240 -18.94 16.66 -12.59
C LYS A 240 -18.45 15.22 -12.46
N ILE A 241 -17.66 14.92 -11.41
CA ILE A 241 -17.27 13.54 -11.15
C ILE A 241 -18.49 12.65 -10.91
N SER A 242 -19.53 13.21 -10.26
CA SER A 242 -20.80 12.50 -10.05
C SER A 242 -21.49 12.05 -11.34
N ASP A 243 -21.24 12.72 -12.46
CA ASP A 243 -21.85 12.41 -13.75
C ASP A 243 -20.97 11.42 -14.56
N ILE A 244 -19.65 11.44 -14.31
CA ILE A 244 -18.70 10.55 -14.97
C ILE A 244 -18.80 9.13 -14.38
N ASN A 245 -18.73 9.00 -13.05
CA ASN A 245 -18.90 7.73 -12.35
C ASN A 245 -19.71 7.93 -11.06
N PRO A 246 -21.06 7.86 -11.14
CA PRO A 246 -21.94 8.06 -9.98
C PRO A 246 -21.69 7.07 -8.84
N GLY A 247 -21.31 5.84 -9.16
CA GLY A 247 -21.06 4.77 -8.19
C GLY A 247 -19.84 5.07 -7.31
N VAL A 248 -18.71 5.35 -7.93
CA VAL A 248 -17.45 5.71 -7.25
C VAL A 248 -17.64 7.00 -6.45
N TYR A 249 -18.25 8.04 -7.05
CA TYR A 249 -18.49 9.29 -6.36
C TYR A 249 -19.36 9.10 -5.10
N LYS A 250 -20.49 8.38 -5.21
CA LYS A 250 -21.39 8.11 -4.08
C LYS A 250 -20.71 7.28 -3.00
N SER A 251 -19.91 6.29 -3.38
CA SER A 251 -19.14 5.44 -2.46
C SER A 251 -18.18 6.29 -1.64
N TRP A 252 -17.34 7.11 -2.28
CA TRP A 252 -16.44 8.03 -1.60
C TRP A 252 -17.16 9.00 -0.68
N VAL A 253 -18.18 9.71 -1.16
CA VAL A 253 -18.90 10.69 -0.34
C VAL A 253 -19.49 10.04 0.90
N LYS A 254 -20.12 8.87 0.77
CA LYS A 254 -20.78 8.18 1.88
C LYS A 254 -19.80 7.57 2.87
N LEU A 255 -18.81 6.83 2.36
CA LEU A 255 -17.95 5.98 3.19
C LEU A 255 -16.73 6.74 3.73
N VAL A 256 -16.29 7.79 3.06
CA VAL A 256 -15.09 8.54 3.44
C VAL A 256 -15.45 9.94 3.92
N ALA A 257 -15.89 10.84 3.02
CA ALA A 257 -16.06 12.25 3.35
C ALA A 257 -17.10 12.50 4.46
N GLN A 258 -18.29 11.90 4.38
CA GLN A 258 -19.32 12.05 5.41
C GLN A 258 -18.93 11.35 6.72
N LYS A 259 -18.29 10.16 6.67
CA LYS A 259 -17.84 9.47 7.88
C LYS A 259 -16.74 10.27 8.57
N ARG A 260 -15.74 10.78 7.82
CA ARG A 260 -14.69 11.67 8.35
C ARG A 260 -15.31 12.88 9.05
N ASN A 261 -16.31 13.54 8.45
CA ASN A 261 -16.95 14.68 9.06
C ASN A 261 -17.64 14.35 10.40
N ARG A 262 -18.30 13.18 10.48
CA ARG A 262 -18.90 12.72 11.73
C ARG A 262 -17.86 12.39 12.80
N ILE A 263 -16.74 11.77 12.41
CA ILE A 263 -15.60 11.50 13.31
C ILE A 263 -15.05 12.80 13.87
N VAL A 264 -14.68 13.74 13.01
CA VAL A 264 -14.00 14.99 13.41
C VAL A 264 -14.91 15.91 14.23
N HIS A 265 -16.17 16.05 13.85
CA HIS A 265 -17.07 17.01 14.49
C HIS A 265 -17.92 16.43 15.62
N ARG A 266 -18.08 15.11 15.69
CA ARG A 266 -18.95 14.46 16.67
C ARG A 266 -18.25 13.37 17.49
N GLY A 267 -16.98 13.07 17.19
CA GLY A 267 -16.25 11.97 17.85
C GLY A 267 -16.84 10.58 17.54
N GLU A 268 -17.54 10.42 16.40
CA GLU A 268 -18.19 9.14 16.07
C GLU A 268 -17.14 8.03 15.98
N PRO A 269 -17.36 6.88 16.65
CA PRO A 269 -16.44 5.74 16.54
C PRO A 269 -16.47 5.14 15.13
N ALA A 270 -15.40 4.44 14.78
CA ALA A 270 -15.30 3.69 13.53
C ALA A 270 -14.93 2.23 13.81
N THR A 271 -15.46 1.32 13.01
CA THR A 271 -15.10 -0.09 13.05
C THR A 271 -13.98 -0.40 12.03
N LYS A 272 -13.34 -1.57 12.16
CA LYS A 272 -12.36 -2.07 11.21
C LYS A 272 -12.94 -2.14 9.79
N GLU A 273 -14.15 -2.66 9.67
CA GLU A 273 -14.85 -2.82 8.39
C GLU A 273 -15.12 -1.46 7.73
N GLU A 274 -15.58 -0.47 8.51
CA GLU A 274 -15.79 0.89 8.00
C GLU A 274 -14.50 1.54 7.51
N ALA A 275 -13.38 1.33 8.20
CA ALA A 275 -12.08 1.83 7.82
C ALA A 275 -11.57 1.18 6.52
N ILE A 276 -11.73 -0.15 6.39
CA ILE A 276 -11.38 -0.89 5.16
C ILE A 276 -12.23 -0.43 3.98
N ASP A 277 -13.55 -0.30 4.17
CA ASP A 277 -14.46 0.19 3.14
C ASP A 277 -14.12 1.62 2.70
N ALA A 278 -13.69 2.47 3.64
CA ALA A 278 -13.25 3.83 3.36
C ALA A 278 -11.97 3.86 2.52
N ILE A 279 -10.95 3.06 2.87
CA ILE A 279 -9.72 2.97 2.07
C ILE A 279 -10.02 2.47 0.66
N GLY A 280 -10.86 1.44 0.52
CA GLY A 280 -11.27 0.94 -0.80
C GLY A 280 -11.96 2.02 -1.64
N ALA A 281 -12.88 2.77 -1.04
CA ALA A 281 -13.57 3.87 -1.73
C ALA A 281 -12.61 5.05 -2.07
N ALA A 282 -11.62 5.32 -1.22
CA ALA A 282 -10.58 6.31 -1.49
C ALA A 282 -9.71 5.89 -2.68
N PHE A 283 -9.31 4.63 -2.78
CA PHE A 283 -8.59 4.11 -3.93
C PHE A 283 -9.38 4.27 -5.24
N GLU A 284 -10.66 3.88 -5.24
CA GLU A 284 -11.50 3.97 -6.43
C GLU A 284 -11.63 5.42 -6.94
N ILE A 285 -11.83 6.39 -6.05
CA ILE A 285 -11.95 7.81 -6.46
C ILE A 285 -10.60 8.42 -6.85
N ILE A 286 -9.51 8.11 -6.16
CA ILE A 286 -8.16 8.56 -6.53
C ILE A 286 -7.81 8.04 -7.92
N TRP A 287 -8.07 6.78 -8.19
CA TRP A 287 -7.86 6.20 -9.49
C TRP A 287 -8.62 6.94 -10.60
N LEU A 288 -9.91 7.16 -10.41
CA LEU A 288 -10.73 7.91 -11.36
C LEU A 288 -10.18 9.33 -11.61
N LEU A 289 -9.72 10.02 -10.55
CA LEU A 289 -9.12 11.35 -10.66
C LEU A 289 -7.83 11.34 -11.49
N LEU A 290 -6.95 10.37 -11.27
CA LEU A 290 -5.68 10.23 -12.01
C LEU A 290 -5.91 9.89 -13.47
N GLU A 291 -6.88 9.04 -13.78
CA GLU A 291 -7.30 8.73 -15.15
C GLU A 291 -7.79 9.99 -15.88
N LEU A 292 -8.63 10.80 -15.21
CA LEU A 292 -9.14 12.05 -15.79
C LEU A 292 -8.02 13.09 -16.03
N ALA A 293 -6.94 13.03 -15.31
CA ALA A 293 -5.78 13.90 -15.50
C ALA A 293 -4.86 13.43 -16.64
N ASP A 294 -5.09 12.30 -17.28
CA ASP A 294 -4.15 11.62 -18.19
C ASP A 294 -2.77 11.43 -17.52
N LYS A 295 -2.77 11.21 -16.22
CA LYS A 295 -1.55 10.91 -15.48
C LYS A 295 -1.41 9.40 -15.36
N GLU A 296 -0.36 8.86 -15.98
CA GLU A 296 0.13 7.56 -15.53
C GLU A 296 0.65 7.70 -14.10
N PRO A 297 0.35 6.75 -13.21
CA PRO A 297 0.97 6.72 -11.89
C PRO A 297 2.49 6.75 -12.01
N VAL A 298 3.15 7.51 -11.15
CA VAL A 298 4.61 7.75 -11.16
C VAL A 298 5.40 6.44 -10.90
N GLY A 299 5.11 5.35 -11.42
CA GLY A 299 5.87 4.09 -11.34
C GLY A 299 6.07 3.47 -12.70
N SER A 300 5.30 3.88 -13.72
CA SER A 300 5.37 3.30 -15.06
C SER A 300 6.33 4.02 -16.01
N ARG A 301 6.89 5.16 -15.62
CA ARG A 301 7.89 5.84 -16.44
C ARG A 301 9.23 5.14 -16.34
N ASN A 302 9.43 4.20 -17.27
CA ASN A 302 10.73 3.70 -17.76
C ASN A 302 11.96 4.25 -17.03
N ARG A 303 12.44 3.52 -16.02
CA ARG A 303 13.86 3.56 -15.63
C ARG A 303 14.79 2.97 -16.70
N ASP A 304 14.25 2.55 -17.85
CA ASP A 304 15.00 1.90 -18.93
C ASP A 304 15.58 2.87 -19.98
N LYS A 305 15.58 4.17 -19.71
CA LYS A 305 16.27 5.14 -20.57
C LYS A 305 17.16 6.05 -19.75
N ARG A 306 18.25 5.49 -19.20
CA ARG A 306 19.56 6.16 -19.03
C ARG A 306 20.68 5.15 -18.88
#